data_9b9bad1231d6d02bab45dd63d1f5458d
#
_entry.id   9b9bad1231d6d02bab45dd63d1f5458d
#
_cell.length_a   1.000
_cell.length_b   1.000
_cell.length_c   1.000
_cell.angle_alpha   90.00
_cell.angle_beta   90.00
_cell.angle_gamma   90.00
#
_symmetry.space_group_name_H-M   'P 1'
#
loop_
_entity.id
_entity.type
_entity.pdbx_description
1 polymer ?
#
loop_
_entity_poly.entity_id
_entity_poly.type
_entity_poly.pdbx_seq_one_letter_code
_entity_poly.pdbx_strand_id
1 'polypeptide(L)'
;MAKKVTSISKKRIEKDFNGFISKIKIDKKTDIPDIEYTLNSDKNEKTVVLKGKEKPLDSFLIAMQNLSEIFCDICELHEKSDDVIITTVNFSEKGGITISGQVELKNGIPQPLCLNTPHVLIENNDKQWNLPDYAQKQVEELKKQAILYIRGEAAEKQGNFSFEESLG
;
A
#
# COMPACT_ATOMS: atom_id res chain seq x y z
N MET A 1 -22.40 3.24 18.03
CA MET A 1 -23.10 2.61 16.90
C MET A 1 -22.43 2.80 15.54
N ALA A 2 -21.87 3.96 15.23
CA ALA A 2 -21.15 4.21 13.98
C ALA A 2 -19.95 3.26 13.72
N LYS A 3 -19.25 2.82 14.75
CA LYS A 3 -18.12 1.88 14.64
C LYS A 3 -18.49 0.47 14.17
N LYS A 4 -19.68 -0.01 14.49
CA LYS A 4 -20.16 -1.33 14.06
C LYS A 4 -20.57 -1.35 12.59
N VAL A 5 -21.20 -0.29 12.12
CA VAL A 5 -21.61 -0.14 10.72
C VAL A 5 -20.40 -0.02 9.81
N THR A 6 -19.36 0.69 10.26
CA THR A 6 -18.12 0.85 9.51
C THR A 6 -17.36 -0.48 9.34
N SER A 7 -17.36 -1.35 10.35
CA SER A 7 -16.67 -2.65 10.25
C SER A 7 -17.39 -3.64 9.34
N ILE A 8 -18.72 -3.60 9.29
CA ILE A 8 -19.53 -4.44 8.40
C ILE A 8 -19.40 -3.96 6.96
N SER A 9 -19.39 -2.64 6.74
CA SER A 9 -19.20 -2.08 5.40
C SER A 9 -17.78 -2.35 4.87
N LYS A 10 -16.75 -2.30 5.71
CA LYS A 10 -15.37 -2.63 5.35
C LYS A 10 -15.23 -4.08 4.88
N LYS A 11 -15.76 -5.05 5.61
CA LYS A 11 -15.77 -6.46 5.20
C LYS A 11 -16.54 -6.70 3.90
N ARG A 12 -17.61 -5.95 3.66
CA ARG A 12 -18.43 -6.04 2.45
C ARG A 12 -17.68 -5.46 1.25
N ILE A 13 -17.00 -4.33 1.44
CA ILE A 13 -16.19 -3.67 0.40
C ILE A 13 -15.05 -4.58 -0.08
N GLU A 14 -14.37 -5.27 0.82
CA GLU A 14 -13.31 -6.23 0.46
C GLU A 14 -13.84 -7.40 -0.37
N LYS A 15 -15.02 -7.91 -0.05
CA LYS A 15 -15.65 -8.99 -0.82
C LYS A 15 -16.14 -8.56 -2.20
N ASP A 16 -16.56 -7.30 -2.32
CA ASP A 16 -17.17 -6.78 -3.54
C ASP A 16 -16.15 -6.16 -4.51
N PHE A 17 -14.85 -6.07 -4.11
CA PHE A 17 -13.80 -5.60 -5.00
C PHE A 17 -13.39 -6.70 -5.97
N ASN A 18 -13.95 -6.66 -7.17
CA ASN A 18 -13.62 -7.57 -8.25
C ASN A 18 -12.58 -6.92 -9.16
N GLY A 19 -11.33 -6.97 -8.73
CA GLY A 19 -10.24 -6.34 -9.45
C GLY A 19 -8.87 -6.79 -8.98
N PHE A 20 -7.85 -6.27 -9.63
CA PHE A 20 -6.45 -6.53 -9.33
C PHE A 20 -5.70 -5.20 -9.19
N ILE A 21 -5.09 -4.99 -8.03
CA ILE A 21 -4.22 -3.83 -7.80
C ILE A 21 -2.85 -4.15 -8.38
N SER A 22 -2.41 -3.34 -9.34
CA SER A 22 -1.12 -3.51 -10.00
C SER A 22 -0.03 -2.61 -9.44
N LYS A 23 -0.39 -1.45 -8.89
CA LYS A 23 0.60 -0.50 -8.38
C LYS A 23 0.01 0.40 -7.28
N ILE A 24 0.79 0.60 -6.24
CA ILE A 24 0.53 1.59 -5.19
C ILE A 24 1.77 2.46 -5.07
N LYS A 25 1.61 3.76 -5.24
CA LYS A 25 2.67 4.74 -5.09
C LYS A 25 2.23 5.82 -4.13
N ILE A 26 3.09 6.19 -3.19
CA ILE A 26 2.84 7.32 -2.26
C ILE A 26 3.85 8.42 -2.55
N ASP A 27 3.35 9.63 -2.74
CA ASP A 27 4.19 10.82 -2.83
C ASP A 27 4.78 11.13 -1.46
N LYS A 28 6.10 11.15 -1.37
CA LYS A 28 6.84 11.38 -0.13
C LYS A 28 6.56 12.74 0.52
N LYS A 29 6.23 13.75 -0.28
CA LYS A 29 6.02 15.12 0.21
C LYS A 29 4.59 15.35 0.72
N THR A 30 3.63 14.73 0.07
CA THR A 30 2.20 14.97 0.33
C THR A 30 1.51 13.82 1.04
N ASP A 31 2.13 12.63 1.09
CA ASP A 31 1.54 11.37 1.55
C ASP A 31 0.29 10.95 0.77
N ILE A 32 0.09 11.52 -0.41
CA ILE A 32 -1.08 11.22 -1.25
C ILE A 32 -0.76 10.03 -2.16
N PRO A 33 -1.61 8.98 -2.16
CA PRO A 33 -1.38 7.80 -2.98
C PRO A 33 -1.91 7.95 -4.40
N ASP A 34 -1.20 7.32 -5.33
CA ASP A 34 -1.69 6.96 -6.65
C ASP A 34 -1.82 5.44 -6.72
N ILE A 35 -2.94 4.95 -7.21
CA ILE A 35 -3.23 3.51 -7.27
C ILE A 35 -3.63 3.14 -8.70
N GLU A 36 -2.94 2.14 -9.27
CA GLU A 36 -3.33 1.54 -10.52
C GLU A 36 -3.98 0.19 -10.24
N TYR A 37 -5.15 -0.05 -10.82
CA TYR A 37 -5.87 -1.30 -10.65
C TYR A 37 -6.69 -1.64 -11.90
N THR A 38 -6.98 -2.91 -12.07
CA THR A 38 -7.80 -3.43 -13.15
C THR A 38 -9.11 -3.95 -12.55
N LEU A 39 -10.23 -3.54 -13.13
CA LEU A 39 -11.54 -4.07 -12.79
C LEU A 39 -11.94 -5.11 -13.83
N ASN A 40 -12.35 -6.28 -13.35
CA ASN A 40 -12.87 -7.35 -14.18
C ASN A 40 -14.39 -7.21 -14.26
N SER A 41 -14.91 -6.90 -15.45
CA SER A 41 -16.32 -7.00 -15.76
C SER A 41 -16.55 -8.15 -16.75
N ASP A 42 -17.76 -8.71 -16.77
CA ASP A 42 -18.11 -9.90 -17.56
C ASP A 42 -17.79 -9.81 -19.05
N LYS A 43 -17.47 -8.63 -19.55
CA LYS A 43 -17.21 -8.39 -20.97
C LYS A 43 -15.92 -7.63 -21.30
N ASN A 44 -15.35 -6.91 -20.35
CA ASN A 44 -14.17 -6.08 -20.59
C ASN A 44 -13.31 -5.89 -19.34
N GLU A 45 -12.02 -5.98 -19.54
CA GLU A 45 -11.01 -5.60 -18.56
C GLU A 45 -10.78 -4.08 -18.67
N LYS A 46 -10.91 -3.36 -17.55
CA LYS A 46 -10.70 -1.91 -17.50
C LYS A 46 -9.60 -1.57 -16.52
N THR A 47 -8.52 -1.01 -17.01
CA THR A 47 -7.44 -0.46 -16.17
C THR A 47 -7.79 0.97 -15.74
N VAL A 48 -7.66 1.23 -14.46
CA VAL A 48 -7.92 2.53 -13.84
C VAL A 48 -6.65 3.03 -13.16
N VAL A 49 -6.31 4.28 -13.41
CA VAL A 49 -5.25 4.99 -12.70
C VAL A 49 -5.91 6.03 -11.81
N LEU A 50 -5.95 5.76 -10.51
CA LEU A 50 -6.49 6.69 -9.52
C LEU A 50 -5.38 7.64 -9.07
N LYS A 51 -5.45 8.89 -9.48
CA LYS A 51 -4.63 9.97 -8.95
C LYS A 51 -5.25 10.49 -7.67
N GLY A 52 -4.66 10.19 -6.52
CA GLY A 52 -5.17 10.63 -5.24
C GLY A 52 -5.17 12.15 -5.10
N LYS A 53 -6.15 12.68 -4.39
CA LYS A 53 -6.27 14.11 -4.06
C LYS A 53 -6.26 14.35 -2.56
N GLU A 54 -6.58 13.34 -1.78
CA GLU A 54 -6.72 13.40 -0.32
C GLU A 54 -5.69 12.48 0.34
N LYS A 55 -5.28 12.84 1.53
CA LYS A 55 -4.44 11.95 2.35
C LYS A 55 -5.20 10.69 2.72
N PRO A 56 -4.56 9.53 2.70
CA PRO A 56 -5.19 8.29 3.14
C PRO A 56 -5.32 8.25 4.66
N LEU A 57 -6.02 7.25 5.17
CA LEU A 57 -6.00 6.94 6.60
C LEU A 57 -4.58 6.61 7.06
N ASP A 58 -4.26 6.88 8.32
CA ASP A 58 -2.96 6.55 8.92
C ASP A 58 -2.64 5.05 8.78
N SER A 59 -3.66 4.21 8.88
CA SER A 59 -3.51 2.76 8.68
C SER A 59 -2.98 2.37 7.29
N PHE A 60 -3.27 3.17 6.26
CA PHE A 60 -2.70 2.98 4.93
C PHE A 60 -1.19 3.28 4.92
N LEU A 61 -0.81 4.42 5.47
CA LEU A 61 0.61 4.81 5.54
C LEU A 61 1.42 3.84 6.38
N ILE A 62 0.86 3.38 7.49
CA ILE A 62 1.49 2.36 8.35
C ILE A 62 1.65 1.04 7.59
N ALA A 63 0.62 0.58 6.87
CA ALA A 63 0.70 -0.64 6.08
C ALA A 63 1.77 -0.56 4.99
N MET A 64 1.92 0.61 4.36
CA MET A 64 2.99 0.85 3.39
C MET A 64 4.37 0.79 4.04
N GLN A 65 4.56 1.47 5.16
CA GLN A 65 5.84 1.53 5.86
C GLN A 65 6.22 0.21 6.53
N ASN A 66 5.28 -0.62 6.91
CA ASN A 66 5.55 -1.96 7.46
C ASN A 66 6.29 -2.88 6.47
N LEU A 67 6.30 -2.56 5.20
CA LEU A 67 7.08 -3.30 4.20
C LEU A 67 8.58 -2.98 4.23
N SER A 68 9.03 -2.03 5.05
CA SER A 68 10.45 -1.66 5.15
C SER A 68 11.32 -2.81 5.63
N GLU A 69 10.83 -3.63 6.54
CA GLU A 69 11.56 -4.78 7.07
C GLU A 69 11.83 -5.83 5.98
N ILE A 70 10.80 -6.24 5.25
CA ILE A 70 10.98 -7.21 4.16
C ILE A 70 11.79 -6.61 2.99
N PHE A 71 11.63 -5.33 2.72
CA PHE A 71 12.46 -4.62 1.74
C PHE A 71 13.95 -4.72 2.10
N CYS A 72 14.29 -4.46 3.35
CA CYS A 72 15.66 -4.56 3.84
C CYS A 72 16.18 -5.99 3.82
N ASP A 73 15.36 -6.98 4.15
CA ASP A 73 15.74 -8.40 4.07
C ASP A 73 16.08 -8.81 2.63
N ILE A 74 15.23 -8.43 1.67
CA ILE A 74 15.46 -8.73 0.25
C ILE A 74 16.72 -8.04 -0.28
N CYS A 75 16.93 -6.78 0.10
CA CYS A 75 18.07 -5.98 -0.36
C CYS A 75 19.34 -6.20 0.46
N GLU A 76 19.31 -7.08 1.47
CA GLU A 76 20.44 -7.34 2.38
C GLU A 76 20.90 -6.09 3.15
N LEU A 77 19.95 -5.22 3.54
CA LEU A 77 20.17 -3.97 4.27
C LEU A 77 19.71 -4.09 5.74
N HIS A 78 20.09 -5.13 6.43
CA HIS A 78 19.55 -5.56 7.73
C HIS A 78 19.54 -4.49 8.84
N GLU A 79 20.40 -3.49 8.78
CA GLU A 79 20.51 -2.44 9.80
C GLU A 79 19.82 -1.13 9.40
N LYS A 80 19.04 -1.11 8.31
CA LYS A 80 18.55 0.13 7.70
C LYS A 80 17.03 0.29 7.69
N SER A 81 16.27 -0.59 8.33
CA SER A 81 14.81 -0.57 8.25
C SER A 81 14.17 0.75 8.73
N ASP A 82 14.77 1.41 9.73
CA ASP A 82 14.30 2.71 10.22
C ASP A 82 14.65 3.88 9.30
N ASP A 83 15.65 3.70 8.44
CA ASP A 83 16.13 4.73 7.50
C ASP A 83 15.49 4.59 6.11
N VAL A 84 14.59 3.63 5.93
CA VAL A 84 13.95 3.32 4.65
C VAL A 84 12.54 3.89 4.60
N ILE A 85 12.22 4.55 3.49
CA ILE A 85 10.85 4.98 3.17
C ILE A 85 10.39 4.18 1.96
N ILE A 86 9.32 3.41 2.12
CA ILE A 86 8.70 2.67 1.02
C ILE A 86 7.86 3.65 0.18
N THR A 87 8.14 3.71 -1.11
CA THR A 87 7.50 4.68 -2.00
C THR A 87 6.56 4.03 -3.01
N THR A 88 6.87 2.83 -3.48
CA THR A 88 6.09 2.16 -4.53
C THR A 88 6.07 0.67 -4.31
N VAL A 89 4.92 0.07 -4.56
CA VAL A 89 4.75 -1.39 -4.58
C VAL A 89 4.06 -1.76 -5.89
N ASN A 90 4.68 -2.65 -6.64
CA ASN A 90 4.11 -3.19 -7.87
C ASN A 90 3.74 -4.66 -7.66
N PHE A 91 2.55 -5.03 -8.11
CA PHE A 91 2.06 -6.41 -8.07
C PHE A 91 1.96 -6.95 -9.49
N SER A 92 2.46 -8.17 -9.70
CA SER A 92 2.31 -8.86 -10.98
C SER A 92 1.12 -9.82 -10.96
N GLU A 93 0.51 -10.01 -12.12
CA GLU A 93 -0.59 -10.99 -12.27
C GLU A 93 -0.16 -12.42 -11.94
N LYS A 94 1.13 -12.70 -12.02
CA LYS A 94 1.73 -14.00 -11.70
C LYS A 94 1.91 -14.25 -10.18
N GLY A 95 1.41 -13.35 -9.33
CA GLY A 95 1.51 -13.48 -7.89
C GLY A 95 2.81 -12.98 -7.29
N GLY A 96 3.52 -12.08 -7.96
CA GLY A 96 4.77 -11.50 -7.49
C GLY A 96 4.65 -10.06 -7.04
N ILE A 97 5.70 -9.57 -6.41
CA ILE A 97 5.81 -8.21 -5.88
C ILE A 97 7.20 -7.63 -6.16
N THR A 98 7.24 -6.33 -6.42
CA THR A 98 8.46 -5.51 -6.45
C THR A 98 8.24 -4.29 -5.55
N ILE A 99 9.16 -4.04 -4.65
CA ILE A 99 9.06 -2.93 -3.69
C ILE A 99 10.15 -1.92 -4.00
N SER A 100 9.79 -0.65 -4.06
CA SER A 100 10.72 0.47 -4.22
C SER A 100 10.80 1.26 -2.94
N GLY A 101 11.99 1.59 -2.52
CA GLY A 101 12.26 2.35 -1.32
C GLY A 101 13.36 3.37 -1.49
N GLN A 102 13.39 4.34 -0.60
CA GLN A 102 14.44 5.34 -0.47
C GLN A 102 15.16 5.15 0.86
N VAL A 103 16.48 5.07 0.80
CA VAL A 103 17.33 4.95 2.00
C VAL A 103 18.04 6.27 2.22
N GLU A 104 17.87 6.86 3.39
CA GLU A 104 18.59 8.06 3.77
C GLU A 104 20.05 7.75 4.03
N LEU A 105 20.94 8.52 3.40
CA LEU A 105 22.38 8.37 3.55
C LEU A 105 22.89 9.25 4.70
N LYS A 106 23.76 8.68 5.53
CA LYS A 106 24.33 9.36 6.71
C LYS A 106 25.70 10.02 6.45
N ASN A 107 26.18 9.99 5.20
CA ASN A 107 27.48 10.53 4.81
C ASN A 107 27.46 12.00 4.36
N GLY A 108 26.34 12.71 4.56
CA GLY A 108 26.16 14.10 4.17
C GLY A 108 25.65 14.32 2.75
N ILE A 109 25.43 13.27 1.99
CA ILE A 109 24.77 13.37 0.67
C ILE A 109 23.28 13.65 0.91
N PRO A 110 22.72 14.77 0.40
CA PRO A 110 21.33 15.15 0.70
C PRO A 110 20.28 14.34 -0.02
N GLN A 111 20.65 13.66 -1.11
CA GLN A 111 19.72 12.85 -1.89
C GLN A 111 19.70 11.41 -1.36
N PRO A 112 18.51 10.80 -1.21
CA PRO A 112 18.42 9.41 -0.79
C PRO A 112 18.87 8.45 -1.87
N LEU A 113 19.31 7.27 -1.46
CA LEU A 113 19.55 6.15 -2.35
C LEU A 113 18.22 5.50 -2.69
N CYS A 114 17.86 5.46 -3.97
CA CYS A 114 16.66 4.80 -4.45
C CYS A 114 16.98 3.37 -4.88
N LEU A 115 16.26 2.41 -4.32
CA LEU A 115 16.44 0.99 -4.59
C LEU A 115 15.11 0.32 -4.92
N ASN A 116 15.18 -0.68 -5.79
CA ASN A 116 14.07 -1.57 -6.10
C ASN A 116 14.48 -3.00 -5.73
N THR A 117 13.56 -3.74 -5.11
CA THR A 117 13.79 -5.18 -4.94
C THR A 117 13.72 -5.88 -6.30
N PRO A 118 14.35 -7.03 -6.46
CA PRO A 118 13.98 -7.92 -7.54
C PRO A 118 12.53 -8.38 -7.39
N HIS A 119 11.95 -8.90 -8.46
CA HIS A 119 10.63 -9.51 -8.41
C HIS A 119 10.68 -10.80 -7.60
N VAL A 120 9.84 -10.89 -6.58
CA VAL A 120 9.73 -12.07 -5.71
C VAL A 120 8.30 -12.55 -5.64
N LEU A 121 8.11 -13.85 -5.45
CA LEU A 121 6.77 -14.44 -5.32
C LEU A 121 6.19 -14.19 -3.93
N ILE A 122 4.91 -13.89 -3.86
CA ILE A 122 4.19 -13.71 -2.60
C ILE A 122 3.89 -15.06 -1.96
N GLU A 123 3.36 -15.99 -2.74
CA GLU A 123 3.03 -17.34 -2.27
C GLU A 123 3.96 -18.39 -2.84
N ASN A 124 4.11 -19.46 -2.09
CA ASN A 124 5.08 -20.52 -2.35
C ASN A 124 4.89 -21.20 -3.68
N ASN A 125 5.99 -21.30 -4.40
CA ASN A 125 6.17 -22.25 -5.49
C ASN A 125 7.51 -22.96 -5.27
N ASP A 126 7.50 -24.21 -5.05
CA ASP A 126 8.47 -25.19 -4.53
C ASP A 126 9.99 -24.99 -4.76
N LYS A 127 10.45 -24.01 -5.50
CA LYS A 127 11.86 -23.87 -5.89
C LYS A 127 12.42 -22.45 -5.85
N GLN A 128 11.61 -21.45 -5.50
CA GLN A 128 12.06 -20.06 -5.49
C GLN A 128 11.83 -19.43 -4.13
N TRP A 129 12.66 -18.46 -3.80
CA TRP A 129 12.45 -17.65 -2.62
C TRP A 129 11.10 -16.92 -2.70
N ASN A 130 10.33 -17.00 -1.66
CA ASN A 130 9.02 -16.36 -1.52
C ASN A 130 8.94 -15.56 -0.23
N LEU A 131 7.96 -14.67 -0.12
CA LEU A 131 7.78 -13.88 1.08
C LEU A 131 7.46 -14.75 2.29
N PRO A 132 8.07 -14.50 3.45
CA PRO A 132 7.68 -15.15 4.71
C PRO A 132 6.27 -14.73 5.11
N ASP A 133 5.65 -15.53 5.98
CA ASP A 133 4.24 -15.36 6.39
C ASP A 133 3.93 -13.96 6.93
N TYR A 134 4.84 -13.38 7.72
CA TYR A 134 4.64 -12.04 8.26
C TYR A 134 4.55 -10.97 7.16
N ALA A 135 5.38 -11.09 6.12
CA ALA A 135 5.38 -10.16 5.00
C ALA A 135 4.15 -10.35 4.10
N GLN A 136 3.70 -11.59 3.92
CA GLN A 136 2.45 -11.86 3.19
C GLN A 136 1.26 -11.17 3.86
N LYS A 137 1.17 -11.24 5.19
CA LYS A 137 0.12 -10.54 5.95
C LYS A 137 0.20 -9.02 5.81
N GLN A 138 1.40 -8.46 5.79
CA GLN A 138 1.61 -7.03 5.57
C GLN A 138 1.18 -6.60 4.16
N VAL A 139 1.46 -7.41 3.14
CA VAL A 139 1.02 -7.19 1.77
C VAL A 139 -0.50 -7.24 1.66
N GLU A 140 -1.14 -8.22 2.29
CA GLU A 140 -2.60 -8.32 2.34
C GLU A 140 -3.23 -7.10 3.00
N GLU A 141 -2.67 -6.64 4.11
CA GLU A 141 -3.16 -5.44 4.80
C GLU A 141 -3.02 -4.19 3.93
N LEU A 142 -1.90 -4.04 3.21
CA LEU A 142 -1.73 -2.94 2.28
C LEU A 142 -2.78 -2.97 1.15
N LYS A 143 -3.05 -4.13 0.59
CA LYS A 143 -4.11 -4.28 -0.43
C LYS A 143 -5.49 -3.88 0.10
N LYS A 144 -5.82 -4.27 1.32
CA LYS A 144 -7.07 -3.87 1.98
C LYS A 144 -7.16 -2.36 2.15
N GLN A 145 -6.10 -1.72 2.62
CA GLN A 145 -6.06 -0.27 2.77
C GLN A 145 -6.20 0.45 1.43
N ALA A 146 -5.57 -0.07 0.38
CA ALA A 146 -5.71 0.46 -0.97
C ALA A 146 -7.16 0.37 -1.48
N ILE A 147 -7.83 -0.76 -1.25
CA ILE A 147 -9.26 -0.94 -1.60
C ILE A 147 -10.13 0.06 -0.84
N LEU A 148 -9.89 0.27 0.45
CA LEU A 148 -10.63 1.25 1.24
C LEU A 148 -10.45 2.67 0.69
N TYR A 149 -9.23 3.02 0.30
CA TYR A 149 -8.94 4.32 -0.31
C TYR A 149 -9.66 4.49 -1.66
N ILE A 150 -9.64 3.47 -2.51
CA ILE A 150 -10.38 3.45 -3.80
C ILE A 150 -11.89 3.70 -3.55
N ARG A 151 -12.42 3.19 -2.43
CA ARG A 151 -13.82 3.38 -2.03
C ARG A 151 -14.10 4.70 -1.32
N GLY A 152 -13.11 5.57 -1.22
CA GLY A 152 -13.25 6.92 -0.69
C GLY A 152 -12.96 7.10 0.80
N GLU A 153 -12.35 6.12 1.46
CA GLU A 153 -11.90 6.26 2.85
C GLU A 153 -10.60 7.07 2.91
N ALA A 154 -10.68 8.29 3.42
CA ALA A 154 -9.57 9.23 3.51
C ALA A 154 -9.58 10.02 4.82
N ALA A 155 -8.41 10.51 5.23
CA ALA A 155 -8.23 11.23 6.49
C ALA A 155 -9.04 12.54 6.56
N GLU A 156 -9.10 13.29 5.46
CA GLU A 156 -9.81 14.58 5.42
C GLU A 156 -11.31 14.45 5.66
N LYS A 157 -11.94 13.37 5.21
CA LYS A 157 -13.37 13.12 5.47
C LYS A 157 -13.65 12.91 6.95
N GLN A 158 -12.73 12.29 7.68
CA GLN A 158 -12.88 12.14 9.13
C GLN A 158 -12.63 13.45 9.87
N GLY A 159 -11.65 14.24 9.46
CA GLY A 159 -11.35 15.54 10.03
C GLY A 159 -12.48 16.55 9.83
N ASN A 160 -13.02 16.64 8.62
CA ASN A 160 -14.13 17.53 8.31
C ASN A 160 -15.41 17.15 9.07
N PHE A 161 -15.68 15.88 9.22
CA PHE A 161 -16.85 15.40 9.95
C PHE A 161 -16.77 15.75 11.45
N SER A 162 -15.61 15.54 12.08
CA SER A 162 -15.43 15.92 13.50
C SER A 162 -15.45 17.42 13.71
N PHE A 163 -15.01 18.22 12.75
CA PHE A 163 -15.06 19.68 12.80
C PHE A 163 -16.50 20.20 12.67
N GLU A 164 -17.30 19.68 11.79
CA GLU A 164 -18.72 20.03 11.64
C GLU A 164 -19.53 19.68 12.89
N GLU A 165 -19.28 18.54 13.52
CA GLU A 165 -19.88 18.18 14.80
C GLU A 165 -19.51 19.13 15.94
N SER A 166 -18.29 19.66 15.94
CA SER A 166 -17.85 20.61 16.97
C SER A 166 -18.43 22.01 16.81
N LEU A 167 -18.89 22.37 15.63
CA LEU A 167 -19.55 23.65 15.32
C LEU A 167 -21.07 23.59 15.40
N GLY A 168 -21.62 22.42 15.41
CA GLY A 168 -23.07 22.20 15.54
C GLY A 168 -23.53 22.09 16.96
#